data_a25035ff22d3ec7056a845567f97ac07
#
_entry.id   a25035ff22d3ec7056a845567f97ac07
#
_cell.length_a   1.000
_cell.length_b   1.000
_cell.length_c   1.000
_cell.angle_alpha   90.00
_cell.angle_beta   90.00
_cell.angle_gamma   90.00
#
_symmetry.space_group_name_H-M   'P 1'
#
loop_
_entity.id
_entity.type
_entity.pdbx_description
1 polymer ?
#
loop_
_entity_poly.entity_id
_entity_poly.type
_entity_poly.pdbx_seq_one_letter_code
_entity_poly.pdbx_strand_id
1 'polypeptide(L)'
;MLPESLKEKLQDGVSAVTEKIDDLKEIAWGDEREEIIGEFKDSSTNKIKEIFTQIADSNALIQRSGFMLIDLEVALGLPPEIGAVFHQTKKITAGEKDEIMKEAADKKIVKLILNCLFKASDYYDKISIASYKLDKIQLTLGLTPGINIIFSKS
;
A
#
# COMPACT_ATOMS: atom_id res chain seq x y z
N MET A 1 32.46 2.10 -8.86
CA MET A 1 32.14 3.51 -9.10
C MET A 1 31.48 3.67 -10.46
N LEU A 2 30.31 4.29 -10.50
CA LEU A 2 29.58 4.47 -11.75
C LEU A 2 30.15 5.60 -12.59
N PRO A 3 30.19 5.47 -13.93
CA PRO A 3 30.57 6.58 -14.81
C PRO A 3 29.63 7.79 -14.60
N GLU A 4 30.14 8.98 -14.79
CA GLU A 4 29.35 10.19 -14.61
C GLU A 4 28.10 10.26 -15.48
N SER A 5 28.21 9.84 -16.74
CA SER A 5 27.07 9.78 -17.65
C SER A 5 25.96 8.85 -17.16
N LEU A 6 26.34 7.75 -16.51
CA LEU A 6 25.39 6.81 -15.93
C LEU A 6 24.79 7.37 -14.63
N LYS A 7 25.58 8.10 -13.85
CA LYS A 7 25.10 8.79 -12.65
C LYS A 7 24.06 9.84 -12.99
N GLU A 8 24.27 10.61 -14.03
CA GLU A 8 23.30 11.61 -14.49
C GLU A 8 22.00 10.96 -14.91
N LYS A 9 22.07 9.87 -15.68
CA LYS A 9 20.88 9.13 -16.12
C LYS A 9 20.15 8.50 -14.93
N LEU A 10 20.86 7.97 -13.97
CA LEU A 10 20.29 7.40 -12.76
C LEU A 10 19.66 8.49 -11.89
N GLN A 11 20.31 9.63 -11.78
CA GLN A 11 19.82 10.75 -10.99
C GLN A 11 18.53 11.34 -11.58
N ASP A 12 18.48 11.52 -12.89
CA ASP A 12 17.28 11.98 -13.57
C ASP A 12 16.15 10.95 -13.45
N GLY A 13 16.49 9.66 -13.61
CA GLY A 13 15.53 8.58 -13.45
C GLY A 13 15.02 8.48 -12.01
N VAL A 14 15.90 8.65 -11.03
CA VAL A 14 15.54 8.61 -9.61
C VAL A 14 14.65 9.80 -9.26
N SER A 15 14.95 11.01 -9.75
CA SER A 15 14.10 12.17 -9.51
C SER A 15 12.70 11.98 -10.07
N ALA A 16 12.59 11.49 -11.32
CA ALA A 16 11.30 11.24 -11.95
C ALA A 16 10.51 10.15 -11.19
N VAL A 17 11.19 9.09 -10.76
CA VAL A 17 10.58 8.02 -9.96
C VAL A 17 10.12 8.54 -8.61
N THR A 18 10.93 9.38 -7.95
CA THR A 18 10.58 9.96 -6.65
C THR A 18 9.35 10.84 -6.75
N GLU A 19 9.27 11.71 -7.76
CA GLU A 19 8.08 12.54 -8.00
C GLU A 19 6.83 11.69 -8.20
N LYS A 20 6.93 10.63 -9.00
CA LYS A 20 5.80 9.73 -9.26
C LYS A 20 5.42 8.94 -8.01
N ILE A 21 6.37 8.59 -7.17
CA ILE A 21 6.09 7.91 -5.89
C ILE A 21 5.40 8.87 -4.92
N ASP A 22 5.80 10.14 -4.87
CA ASP A 22 5.12 11.14 -4.05
C ASP A 22 3.69 11.38 -4.54
N ASP A 23 3.48 11.47 -5.85
CA ASP A 23 2.15 11.53 -6.45
C ASP A 23 1.32 10.30 -6.09
N LEU A 24 1.96 9.12 -6.09
CA LEU A 24 1.32 7.86 -5.73
C LEU A 24 0.84 7.87 -4.28
N LYS A 25 1.64 8.43 -3.35
CA LYS A 25 1.22 8.59 -1.95
C LYS A 25 -0.07 9.39 -1.85
N GLU A 26 -0.14 10.51 -2.54
CA GLU A 26 -1.34 11.35 -2.53
C GLU A 26 -2.52 10.66 -3.19
N ILE A 27 -2.29 9.96 -4.30
CA ILE A 27 -3.34 9.24 -5.02
C ILE A 27 -3.84 8.06 -4.20
N ALA A 28 -2.92 7.27 -3.65
CA ALA A 28 -3.27 6.04 -2.94
C ALA A 28 -3.92 6.32 -1.59
N TRP A 29 -3.38 7.28 -0.82
CA TRP A 29 -3.92 7.64 0.49
C TRP A 29 -4.83 8.86 0.48
N GLY A 30 -5.09 9.50 -0.64
CA GLY A 30 -5.87 10.74 -0.78
C GLY A 30 -6.90 10.96 0.32
N ASP A 31 -8.17 10.72 0.00
CA ASP A 31 -9.28 10.91 0.95
C ASP A 31 -9.24 9.90 2.09
N GLU A 32 -8.72 8.70 1.86
CA GLU A 32 -8.63 7.64 2.86
C GLU A 32 -7.61 7.93 3.96
N ARG A 33 -6.67 8.83 3.71
CA ARG A 33 -5.62 9.19 4.67
C ARG A 33 -6.21 9.71 5.98
N GLU A 34 -7.16 10.62 5.90
CA GLU A 34 -7.80 11.20 7.08
C GLU A 34 -8.59 10.16 7.86
N GLU A 35 -9.20 9.21 7.16
CA GLU A 35 -9.92 8.11 7.80
C GLU A 35 -9.00 7.17 8.55
N ILE A 36 -7.84 6.84 7.97
CA ILE A 36 -6.81 6.04 8.64
C ILE A 36 -6.29 6.77 9.87
N ILE A 37 -5.96 8.06 9.75
CA ILE A 37 -5.49 8.87 10.87
C ILE A 37 -6.54 8.87 11.99
N GLY A 38 -7.82 9.03 11.64
CA GLY A 38 -8.91 9.01 12.58
C GLY A 38 -8.98 7.71 13.39
N GLU A 39 -8.74 6.57 12.75
CA GLU A 39 -8.74 5.27 13.42
C GLU A 39 -7.57 5.12 14.40
N PHE A 40 -6.43 5.77 14.12
CA PHE A 40 -5.24 5.69 14.97
C PHE A 40 -5.14 6.80 16.01
N LYS A 41 -6.07 7.74 16.05
CA LYS A 41 -6.12 8.76 17.12
C LYS A 41 -6.38 8.12 18.47
N ASP A 42 -7.16 7.05 18.51
CA ASP A 42 -7.27 6.21 19.69
C ASP A 42 -6.12 5.18 19.62
N SER A 43 -5.03 5.47 20.30
CA SER A 43 -3.84 4.63 20.32
C SER A 43 -3.87 3.57 21.42
N SER A 44 -5.05 3.23 21.93
CA SER A 44 -5.21 2.19 22.95
C SER A 44 -4.78 0.83 22.40
N THR A 45 -4.24 -0.02 23.26
CA THR A 45 -3.83 -1.37 22.89
C THR A 45 -4.99 -2.16 22.28
N ASN A 46 -6.20 -1.99 22.83
CA ASN A 46 -7.38 -2.67 22.32
C ASN A 46 -7.72 -2.23 20.89
N LYS A 47 -7.61 -0.96 20.58
CA LYS A 47 -7.90 -0.43 19.24
C LYS A 47 -6.88 -0.95 18.22
N ILE A 48 -5.61 -0.95 18.56
CA ILE A 48 -4.54 -1.46 17.70
C ILE A 48 -4.73 -2.97 17.45
N LYS A 49 -5.05 -3.72 18.49
CA LYS A 49 -5.33 -5.14 18.39
C LYS A 49 -6.54 -5.43 17.50
N GLU A 50 -7.58 -4.62 17.62
CA GLU A 50 -8.79 -4.71 16.80
C GLU A 50 -8.48 -4.50 15.31
N ILE A 51 -7.70 -3.46 15.00
CA ILE A 51 -7.28 -3.16 13.62
C ILE A 51 -6.44 -4.31 13.05
N PHE A 52 -5.46 -4.77 13.81
CA PHE A 52 -4.61 -5.89 13.41
C PHE A 52 -5.44 -7.15 13.11
N THR A 53 -6.36 -7.48 14.00
CA THR A 53 -7.22 -8.65 13.86
C THR A 53 -8.11 -8.55 12.64
N GLN A 54 -8.67 -7.37 12.38
CA GLN A 54 -9.50 -7.15 11.18
C GLN A 54 -8.73 -7.43 9.89
N ILE A 55 -7.48 -6.98 9.83
CA ILE A 55 -6.63 -7.23 8.66
C ILE A 55 -6.31 -8.72 8.54
N ALA A 56 -5.88 -9.35 9.63
CA ALA A 56 -5.51 -10.76 9.65
C ALA A 56 -6.69 -11.66 9.26
N ASP A 57 -7.88 -11.37 9.76
CA ASP A 57 -9.08 -12.16 9.47
C ASP A 57 -9.63 -11.96 8.06
N SER A 58 -9.15 -10.95 7.34
CA SER A 58 -9.62 -10.64 5.98
C SER A 58 -8.71 -11.18 4.89
N ASN A 59 -7.83 -12.11 5.23
CA ASN A 59 -6.86 -12.66 4.28
C ASN A 59 -7.52 -13.24 3.01
N ALA A 60 -8.64 -13.95 3.15
CA ALA A 60 -9.35 -14.52 2.00
C ALA A 60 -9.83 -13.43 1.04
N LEU A 61 -10.37 -12.34 1.56
CA LEU A 61 -10.83 -11.21 0.77
C LEU A 61 -9.66 -10.50 0.07
N ILE A 62 -8.55 -10.35 0.78
CA ILE A 62 -7.32 -9.77 0.23
C ILE A 62 -6.79 -10.64 -0.92
N GLN A 63 -6.78 -11.95 -0.78
CA GLN A 63 -6.37 -12.87 -1.84
C GLN A 63 -7.26 -12.76 -3.07
N ARG A 64 -8.56 -12.67 -2.88
CA ARG A 64 -9.51 -12.48 -3.98
C ARG A 64 -9.31 -11.16 -4.71
N SER A 65 -8.79 -10.16 -4.01
CA SER A 65 -8.50 -8.84 -4.60
C SER A 65 -7.23 -8.84 -5.47
N GLY A 66 -6.50 -9.95 -5.53
CA GLY A 66 -5.28 -10.07 -6.31
C GLY A 66 -4.00 -9.76 -5.54
N PHE A 67 -4.09 -9.69 -4.22
CA PHE A 67 -2.94 -9.43 -3.35
C PHE A 67 -2.78 -10.53 -2.30
N MET A 68 -1.54 -10.82 -1.96
CA MET A 68 -1.21 -11.76 -0.89
C MET A 68 -0.56 -10.96 0.25
N LEU A 69 -1.15 -11.05 1.44
CA LEU A 69 -0.54 -10.47 2.65
C LEU A 69 0.66 -11.34 3.04
N ILE A 70 1.86 -10.75 2.97
CA ILE A 70 3.10 -11.46 3.25
C ILE A 70 3.51 -11.26 4.70
N ASP A 71 3.49 -10.01 5.16
CA ASP A 71 3.88 -9.65 6.51
C ASP A 71 2.88 -8.68 7.11
N LEU A 72 2.64 -8.86 8.40
CA LEU A 72 1.82 -7.95 9.19
C LEU A 72 2.52 -7.76 10.52
N GLU A 73 2.89 -6.53 10.84
CA GLU A 73 3.64 -6.23 12.05
C GLU A 73 3.10 -5.01 12.78
N VAL A 74 3.33 -4.98 14.09
CA VAL A 74 2.96 -3.86 14.95
C VAL A 74 4.21 -3.26 15.54
N ALA A 75 4.42 -1.97 15.30
CA ALA A 75 5.46 -1.20 15.97
C ALA A 75 4.85 -0.55 17.20
N LEU A 76 5.31 -0.94 18.38
CA LEU A 76 4.76 -0.50 19.66
C LEU A 76 5.42 0.79 20.16
N GLY A 77 5.67 1.73 19.26
CA GLY A 77 6.19 3.04 19.62
C GLY A 77 5.08 4.01 20.06
N LEU A 78 5.43 5.27 20.19
CA LEU A 78 4.49 6.35 20.45
C LEU A 78 4.65 7.39 19.33
N PRO A 79 3.72 7.43 18.38
CA PRO A 79 2.48 6.63 18.28
C PRO A 79 2.74 5.19 17.74
N PRO A 80 1.85 4.24 18.05
CA PRO A 80 1.96 2.90 17.49
C PRO A 80 1.60 2.89 15.99
N GLU A 81 2.17 1.93 15.26
CA GLU A 81 1.94 1.78 13.83
C GLU A 81 1.73 0.32 13.48
N ILE A 82 0.99 0.08 12.41
CA ILE A 82 0.83 -1.26 11.82
C ILE A 82 1.45 -1.23 10.43
N GLY A 83 2.38 -2.15 10.17
CA GLY A 83 2.97 -2.36 8.85
C GLY A 83 2.36 -3.58 8.19
N ALA A 84 2.01 -3.47 6.92
CA ALA A 84 1.48 -4.58 6.14
C ALA A 84 2.17 -4.63 4.79
N VAL A 85 2.69 -5.80 4.42
CA VAL A 85 3.36 -6.00 3.14
C VAL A 85 2.51 -6.93 2.28
N PHE A 86 2.22 -6.48 1.07
CA PHE A 86 1.40 -7.21 0.10
C PHE A 86 2.20 -7.50 -1.15
N HIS A 87 2.02 -8.69 -1.70
CA HIS A 87 2.54 -9.07 -3.01
C HIS A 87 1.38 -9.12 -3.99
N GLN A 88 1.51 -8.48 -5.14
CA GLN A 88 0.48 -8.54 -6.18
C GLN A 88 0.58 -9.87 -6.93
N THR A 89 -0.48 -10.67 -6.88
CA THR A 89 -0.53 -11.97 -7.52
C THR A 89 -1.22 -11.94 -8.88
N LYS A 90 -2.21 -11.06 -9.04
CA LYS A 90 -2.97 -10.90 -10.28
C LYS A 90 -3.69 -9.57 -10.29
N LYS A 91 -4.17 -9.17 -11.46
CA LYS A 91 -5.09 -8.03 -11.59
C LYS A 91 -6.50 -8.57 -11.76
N ILE A 92 -7.45 -7.91 -11.12
CA ILE A 92 -8.86 -8.27 -11.22
C ILE A 92 -9.61 -7.20 -12.01
N THR A 93 -10.80 -7.55 -12.49
CA THR A 93 -11.64 -6.65 -13.27
C THR A 93 -12.30 -5.60 -12.38
N ALA A 94 -12.81 -4.52 -13.01
CA ALA A 94 -13.53 -3.48 -12.29
C ALA A 94 -14.78 -4.04 -11.59
N GLY A 95 -15.48 -4.98 -12.21
CA GLY A 95 -16.63 -5.64 -11.61
C GLY A 95 -16.27 -6.44 -10.37
N GLU A 96 -15.15 -7.17 -10.42
CA GLU A 96 -14.66 -7.92 -9.28
C GLU A 96 -14.25 -6.98 -8.13
N LYS A 97 -13.59 -5.85 -8.45
CA LYS A 97 -13.26 -4.82 -7.45
C LYS A 97 -14.51 -4.30 -6.74
N ASP A 98 -15.57 -4.00 -7.50
CA ASP A 98 -16.82 -3.51 -6.94
C ASP A 98 -17.45 -4.53 -5.99
N GLU A 99 -17.45 -5.81 -6.35
CA GLU A 99 -17.96 -6.87 -5.48
C GLU A 99 -17.19 -6.96 -4.18
N ILE A 100 -15.86 -6.93 -4.28
CA ILE A 100 -14.97 -6.99 -3.11
C ILE A 100 -15.19 -5.79 -2.21
N MET A 101 -15.34 -4.59 -2.77
CA MET A 101 -15.57 -3.38 -1.98
C MET A 101 -16.93 -3.42 -1.28
N LYS A 102 -17.94 -4.05 -1.88
CA LYS A 102 -19.24 -4.28 -1.23
C LYS A 102 -19.11 -5.24 -0.06
N GLU A 103 -18.37 -6.33 -0.23
CA GLU A 103 -18.13 -7.30 0.85
C GLU A 103 -17.31 -6.68 2.00
N ALA A 104 -16.45 -5.72 1.70
CA ALA A 104 -15.63 -5.03 2.69
C ALA A 104 -16.34 -3.84 3.34
N ALA A 105 -17.60 -3.57 3.01
CA ALA A 105 -18.30 -2.36 3.44
C ALA A 105 -18.37 -2.20 4.96
N ASP A 106 -18.47 -3.30 5.70
CA ASP A 106 -18.49 -3.32 7.17
C ASP A 106 -17.10 -3.45 7.81
N LYS A 107 -16.06 -3.55 6.99
CA LYS A 107 -14.66 -3.69 7.43
C LYS A 107 -13.89 -2.45 6.98
N LYS A 108 -14.03 -1.37 7.73
CA LYS A 108 -13.53 -0.05 7.33
C LYS A 108 -12.04 -0.04 7.00
N ILE A 109 -11.21 -0.62 7.85
CA ILE A 109 -9.75 -0.63 7.64
C ILE A 109 -9.40 -1.45 6.39
N VAL A 110 -10.00 -2.61 6.22
CA VAL A 110 -9.75 -3.47 5.06
C VAL A 110 -10.18 -2.76 3.77
N LYS A 111 -11.33 -2.11 3.79
CA LYS A 111 -11.81 -1.32 2.65
C LYS A 111 -10.83 -0.22 2.26
N LEU A 112 -10.31 0.50 3.24
CA LEU A 112 -9.32 1.56 3.00
C LEU A 112 -8.02 1.00 2.42
N ILE A 113 -7.55 -0.13 2.96
CA ILE A 113 -6.36 -0.81 2.47
C ILE A 113 -6.55 -1.26 1.02
N LEU A 114 -7.65 -1.94 0.72
CA LEU A 114 -7.92 -2.44 -0.63
C LEU A 114 -8.01 -1.30 -1.64
N ASN A 115 -8.66 -0.22 -1.27
CA ASN A 115 -8.76 0.95 -2.14
C ASN A 115 -7.38 1.53 -2.44
N CYS A 116 -6.52 1.63 -1.43
CA CYS A 116 -5.14 2.08 -1.59
C CYS A 116 -4.35 1.14 -2.50
N LEU A 117 -4.47 -0.16 -2.31
CA LEU A 117 -3.77 -1.16 -3.13
C LEU A 117 -4.22 -1.11 -4.59
N PHE A 118 -5.52 -0.98 -4.84
CA PHE A 118 -6.06 -0.89 -6.20
C PHE A 118 -5.55 0.37 -6.92
N LYS A 119 -5.57 1.51 -6.24
CA LYS A 119 -5.04 2.76 -6.80
C LYS A 119 -3.55 2.67 -7.09
N ALA A 120 -2.78 2.11 -6.17
CA ALA A 120 -1.34 1.93 -6.34
C ALA A 120 -1.04 1.03 -7.54
N SER A 121 -1.75 -0.09 -7.67
CA SER A 121 -1.59 -1.02 -8.78
C SER A 121 -1.92 -0.38 -10.12
N ASP A 122 -3.04 0.35 -10.19
CA ASP A 122 -3.45 1.02 -11.42
C ASP A 122 -2.45 2.11 -11.81
N TYR A 123 -1.94 2.86 -10.84
CA TYR A 123 -0.97 3.92 -11.10
C TYR A 123 0.36 3.35 -11.60
N TYR A 124 0.79 2.20 -11.05
CA TYR A 124 2.03 1.55 -11.47
C TYR A 124 2.05 1.23 -12.96
N ASP A 125 0.92 0.83 -13.53
CA ASP A 125 0.82 0.52 -14.96
C ASP A 125 1.19 1.72 -15.84
N LYS A 126 1.11 2.93 -15.30
CA LYS A 126 1.47 4.17 -16.00
C LYS A 126 2.93 4.55 -15.81
N ILE A 127 3.65 3.82 -14.93
CA ILE A 127 5.06 4.07 -14.64
C ILE A 127 5.89 2.94 -15.23
N SER A 128 6.76 3.27 -16.20
CA SER A 128 7.71 2.33 -16.75
C SER A 128 9.09 2.61 -16.13
N ILE A 129 9.63 1.65 -15.40
CA ILE A 129 10.92 1.78 -14.73
C ILE A 129 11.85 0.68 -15.23
N ALA A 130 12.50 0.92 -16.37
CA ALA A 130 13.52 0.02 -16.93
C ALA A 130 13.03 -1.45 -16.97
N SER A 131 13.82 -2.38 -16.42
CA SER A 131 13.50 -3.81 -16.36
C SER A 131 12.89 -4.21 -15.01
N TYR A 132 12.49 -3.25 -14.19
CA TYR A 132 11.87 -3.52 -12.90
C TYR A 132 10.36 -3.55 -13.02
N LYS A 133 9.74 -4.41 -12.24
CA LYS A 133 8.29 -4.51 -12.15
C LYS A 133 7.85 -4.45 -10.70
N LEU A 134 6.60 -4.06 -10.49
CA LEU A 134 5.99 -4.06 -9.17
C LEU A 134 6.04 -5.47 -8.57
N ASP A 135 6.62 -5.58 -7.41
CA ASP A 135 6.67 -6.83 -6.66
C ASP A 135 5.81 -6.75 -5.40
N LYS A 136 6.10 -5.78 -4.55
CA LYS A 136 5.44 -5.65 -3.26
C LYS A 136 5.00 -4.23 -2.98
N ILE A 137 3.93 -4.10 -2.22
CA ILE A 137 3.45 -2.83 -1.70
C ILE A 137 3.47 -2.92 -0.18
N GLN A 138 4.19 -2.04 0.46
CA GLN A 138 4.25 -1.95 1.91
C GLN A 138 3.45 -0.74 2.38
N LEU A 139 2.44 -0.97 3.21
CA LEU A 139 1.62 0.09 3.79
C LEU A 139 1.98 0.28 5.25
N THR A 140 2.05 1.52 5.68
CA THR A 140 2.17 1.90 7.09
C THR A 140 0.87 2.55 7.50
N LEU A 141 0.22 1.99 8.50
CA LEU A 141 -1.02 2.50 9.06
C LEU A 141 -0.74 3.13 10.41
N GLY A 142 -1.13 4.36 10.58
CA GLY A 142 -0.86 5.09 11.81
C GLY A 142 -1.25 6.55 11.66
N LEU A 143 -0.72 7.39 12.52
CA LEU A 143 -0.94 8.84 12.44
C LEU A 143 -0.24 9.49 11.25
N THR A 144 0.74 8.78 10.68
CA THR A 144 1.43 9.22 9.46
C THR A 144 1.38 8.06 8.45
N PRO A 145 0.25 7.87 7.76
CA PRO A 145 0.12 6.79 6.79
C PRO A 145 1.17 6.91 5.70
N GLY A 146 1.75 5.78 5.32
CA GLY A 146 2.79 5.73 4.30
C GLY A 146 2.61 4.57 3.34
N ILE A 147 3.33 4.64 2.23
CA ILE A 147 3.35 3.59 1.22
C ILE A 147 4.77 3.48 0.67
N ASN A 148 5.27 2.27 0.60
CA ASN A 148 6.52 1.95 -0.08
C ASN A 148 6.24 0.95 -1.19
N ILE A 149 6.73 1.24 -2.37
CA ILE A 149 6.61 0.34 -3.51
C ILE A 149 7.96 -0.35 -3.71
N ILE A 150 7.93 -1.66 -3.73
CA ILE A 150 9.14 -2.47 -3.92
C ILE A 150 9.10 -3.07 -5.32
N PHE A 151 10.11 -2.73 -6.10
CA PHE A 151 10.27 -3.23 -7.45
C PHE A 151 11.31 -4.33 -7.48
N SER A 152 11.03 -5.37 -8.23
CA SER A 152 11.97 -6.47 -8.44
C SER A 152 12.32 -6.56 -9.91
N LYS A 153 13.56 -6.98 -10.19
CA LYS A 153 14.03 -7.17 -11.56
C LYS A 153 13.25 -8.30 -12.21
N SER A 154 12.70 -8.01 -13.36
CA SER A 154 11.95 -8.98 -14.13
C SER A 154 12.86 -9.91 -14.93
#